data_e60dbfa442fc54cd82d5b6844e5aa983
#
_entry.id   e60dbfa442fc54cd82d5b6844e5aa983
#
_cell.length_a   1.000
_cell.length_b   1.000
_cell.length_c   1.000
_cell.angle_alpha   90.00
_cell.angle_beta   90.00
_cell.angle_gamma   90.00
#
_symmetry.space_group_name_H-M   'P 1'
#
loop_
_entity.id
_entity.type
_entity.pdbx_description
1 polymer ?
#
loop_
_entity_poly.entity_id
_entity_poly.type
_entity_poly.pdbx_seq_one_letter_code
_entity_poly.pdbx_strand_id
1 'polypeptide(L)'
;NKVNDLGPTNLIGKIVNLPTQAVKSSKWDGTEFDWRKKPAHYAAIHFHEDDLYDCAWDTDFSFTVPTNLRSGIYAAKLIDEQDNEEMIPFFVTAKQGKPQSRICVLIPSFTYTVYANIARGNTNKKMLERIKEWSASLWTTDNFPQFGLSTYNYHSDGSGISSSSRRRPILTMRSNVISYPGVPGSGCRHFPADSHLWYWLTTKG
;
A
#
# COMPACT_ATOMS: atom_id res chain seq x y z
N ASN A 1 7.34 -7.37 18.59
CA ASN A 1 7.72 -8.34 17.54
C ASN A 1 8.61 -9.49 18.08
N LYS A 2 8.39 -9.94 19.32
CA LYS A 2 9.02 -11.12 19.89
C LYS A 2 7.98 -12.20 20.12
N VAL A 3 8.34 -13.45 19.86
CA VAL A 3 7.56 -14.64 20.21
C VAL A 3 8.35 -15.39 21.27
N ASN A 4 7.72 -15.55 22.43
CA ASN A 4 8.35 -16.29 23.54
C ASN A 4 8.12 -17.79 23.32
N ASP A 5 9.18 -18.58 23.38
CA ASP A 5 9.08 -20.02 23.48
C ASP A 5 8.60 -20.38 24.90
N LEU A 6 7.52 -21.14 24.97
CA LEU A 6 6.99 -21.67 26.22
C LEU A 6 7.51 -23.11 26.48
N GLY A 7 8.38 -23.63 25.62
CA GLY A 7 9.03 -24.92 25.75
C GLY A 7 10.27 -24.87 26.66
N PRO A 8 10.93 -26.01 26.83
CA PRO A 8 12.09 -26.13 27.73
C PRO A 8 13.34 -25.39 27.24
N THR A 9 13.41 -25.02 25.98
CA THR A 9 14.58 -24.38 25.35
C THR A 9 14.62 -22.87 25.56
N ASN A 10 13.49 -22.22 25.93
CA ASN A 10 13.35 -20.79 26.19
C ASN A 10 13.92 -19.92 25.06
N LEU A 11 13.71 -20.32 23.80
CA LEU A 11 14.13 -19.59 22.61
C LEU A 11 13.20 -18.40 22.39
N ILE A 12 13.77 -17.28 21.94
CA ILE A 12 12.99 -16.09 21.59
C ILE A 12 13.01 -15.92 20.07
N GLY A 13 11.85 -16.04 19.46
CA GLY A 13 11.65 -15.75 18.03
C GLY A 13 11.45 -14.26 17.77
N LYS A 14 11.85 -13.82 16.59
CA LYS A 14 11.53 -12.49 16.06
C LYS A 14 10.51 -12.64 14.93
N ILE A 15 9.40 -11.90 15.03
CA ILE A 15 8.41 -11.82 13.95
C ILE A 15 8.98 -10.94 12.83
N VAL A 16 8.94 -11.44 11.60
CA VAL A 16 9.29 -10.73 10.38
C VAL A 16 8.01 -10.56 9.54
N ASN A 17 7.86 -9.42 8.89
CA ASN A 17 6.73 -9.11 7.98
C ASN A 17 5.35 -9.14 8.62
N LEU A 18 5.05 -8.77 9.75
CA LEU A 18 3.73 -8.60 10.38
C LEU A 18 2.67 -9.67 9.97
N PRO A 19 2.89 -10.95 10.28
CA PRO A 19 1.88 -11.97 10.09
C PRO A 19 0.64 -11.66 10.94
N THR A 20 -0.49 -12.28 10.61
CA THR A 20 -1.75 -12.07 11.35
C THR A 20 -1.61 -12.57 12.79
N GLN A 21 -1.74 -11.66 13.74
CA GLN A 21 -1.66 -11.94 15.17
C GLN A 21 -3.06 -12.01 15.79
N ALA A 22 -3.13 -12.46 17.04
CA ALA A 22 -4.38 -12.66 17.76
C ALA A 22 -5.37 -13.58 17.02
N VAL A 23 -4.84 -14.62 16.41
CA VAL A 23 -5.62 -15.67 15.78
C VAL A 23 -6.13 -16.65 16.85
N LYS A 24 -7.27 -17.27 16.59
CA LYS A 24 -7.87 -18.26 17.48
C LYS A 24 -6.90 -19.40 17.75
N SER A 25 -6.64 -19.65 19.03
CA SER A 25 -5.77 -20.74 19.47
C SER A 25 -6.57 -22.02 19.78
N SER A 26 -5.88 -23.09 20.13
CA SER A 26 -6.51 -24.34 20.60
C SER A 26 -7.39 -24.18 21.86
N LYS A 27 -7.26 -23.06 22.56
CA LYS A 27 -8.06 -22.74 23.77
C LYS A 27 -9.36 -21.98 23.45
N TRP A 28 -9.61 -21.64 22.19
CA TRP A 28 -10.81 -20.90 21.83
C TRP A 28 -12.06 -21.78 21.92
N ASP A 29 -13.01 -21.35 22.71
CA ASP A 29 -14.26 -22.08 23.01
C ASP A 29 -15.53 -21.38 22.46
N GLY A 30 -15.39 -20.29 21.73
CA GLY A 30 -16.51 -19.54 21.14
C GLY A 30 -17.25 -18.61 22.08
N THR A 31 -16.81 -18.45 23.33
CA THR A 31 -17.53 -17.65 24.35
C THR A 31 -17.14 -16.17 24.38
N GLU A 32 -15.99 -15.79 23.85
CA GLU A 32 -15.53 -14.39 23.84
C GLU A 32 -14.89 -14.05 22.48
N PHE A 33 -15.34 -12.95 21.88
CA PHE A 33 -14.89 -12.47 20.58
C PHE A 33 -13.92 -11.29 20.66
N ASP A 34 -13.62 -10.80 21.85
CA ASP A 34 -12.61 -9.76 22.09
C ASP A 34 -11.33 -10.40 22.67
N TRP A 35 -10.28 -10.44 21.85
CA TRP A 35 -8.98 -11.00 22.26
C TRP A 35 -8.39 -10.33 23.50
N ARG A 36 -8.74 -9.07 23.77
CA ARG A 36 -8.26 -8.33 24.95
C ARG A 36 -8.85 -8.87 26.25
N LYS A 37 -10.08 -9.43 26.20
CA LYS A 37 -10.76 -9.98 27.37
C LYS A 37 -10.33 -11.41 27.68
N LYS A 38 -10.02 -12.21 26.64
CA LYS A 38 -9.52 -13.58 26.78
C LYS A 38 -8.30 -13.83 25.91
N PRO A 39 -7.13 -13.27 26.21
CA PRO A 39 -5.92 -13.39 25.37
C PRO A 39 -5.53 -14.83 25.04
N ALA A 40 -5.76 -15.78 25.99
CA ALA A 40 -5.43 -17.17 25.78
C ALA A 40 -6.21 -17.83 24.64
N HIS A 41 -7.41 -17.30 24.31
CA HIS A 41 -8.20 -17.77 23.18
C HIS A 41 -7.62 -17.34 21.82
N TYR A 42 -6.78 -16.33 21.81
CA TYR A 42 -6.23 -15.66 20.63
C TYR A 42 -4.69 -15.63 20.64
N ALA A 43 -4.08 -16.67 21.18
CA ALA A 43 -2.63 -16.75 21.37
C ALA A 43 -1.89 -17.34 20.14
N ALA A 44 -2.56 -17.52 19.01
CA ALA A 44 -1.93 -18.02 17.79
C ALA A 44 -1.51 -16.88 16.85
N ILE A 45 -0.54 -17.21 16.00
CA ILE A 45 -0.05 -16.37 14.92
C ILE A 45 -0.22 -17.17 13.64
N HIS A 46 -0.83 -16.56 12.62
CA HIS A 46 -0.98 -17.15 11.30
C HIS A 46 0.04 -16.53 10.35
N PHE A 47 0.98 -17.31 9.90
CA PHE A 47 2.00 -16.93 8.92
C PHE A 47 1.53 -17.32 7.52
N HIS A 48 1.76 -16.44 6.56
CA HIS A 48 1.48 -16.67 5.15
C HIS A 48 2.77 -16.46 4.34
N GLU A 49 2.89 -17.13 3.22
CA GLU A 49 4.04 -17.02 2.32
C GLU A 49 4.16 -15.62 1.68
N ASP A 50 3.05 -14.91 1.58
CA ASP A 50 2.90 -13.57 1.01
C ASP A 50 2.77 -12.46 2.06
N ASP A 51 3.02 -12.75 3.34
CA ASP A 51 3.14 -11.71 4.37
C ASP A 51 4.29 -10.77 4.02
N LEU A 52 3.98 -9.50 3.74
CA LEU A 52 4.97 -8.51 3.38
C LEU A 52 4.70 -7.15 4.05
N TYR A 53 5.61 -6.74 4.92
CA TYR A 53 5.60 -5.42 5.55
C TYR A 53 6.73 -4.53 5.02
N ASP A 54 7.92 -5.08 4.83
CA ASP A 54 9.13 -4.36 4.43
C ASP A 54 9.89 -5.20 3.40
N CYS A 55 10.08 -4.65 2.21
CA CYS A 55 10.87 -5.31 1.17
C CYS A 55 12.37 -5.38 1.54
N ALA A 56 12.79 -4.66 2.58
CA ALA A 56 14.17 -4.60 3.06
C ALA A 56 15.21 -4.30 1.96
N TRP A 57 14.81 -3.53 0.96
CA TRP A 57 15.71 -3.11 -0.12
C TRP A 57 16.73 -2.10 0.38
N ASP A 58 17.93 -2.17 -0.16
CA ASP A 58 18.93 -1.13 0.02
C ASP A 58 18.48 0.17 -0.68
N THR A 59 19.07 1.28 -0.23
CA THR A 59 18.75 2.60 -0.79
C THR A 59 19.54 2.83 -2.08
N ASP A 60 18.86 2.89 -3.22
CA ASP A 60 19.50 3.17 -4.53
C ASP A 60 19.88 4.65 -4.64
N PHE A 61 19.02 5.55 -4.19
CA PHE A 61 19.28 6.99 -4.21
C PHE A 61 18.58 7.70 -3.06
N SER A 62 19.08 8.88 -2.71
CA SER A 62 18.45 9.76 -1.73
C SER A 62 18.31 11.17 -2.28
N PHE A 63 17.22 11.82 -1.93
CA PHE A 63 16.93 13.19 -2.32
C PHE A 63 16.65 14.04 -1.08
N THR A 64 17.41 15.11 -0.93
CA THR A 64 17.17 16.09 0.13
C THR A 64 16.21 17.16 -0.38
N VAL A 65 15.04 17.27 0.24
CA VAL A 65 14.05 18.28 -0.14
C VAL A 65 14.64 19.69 0.09
N PRO A 66 14.73 20.53 -0.96
CA PRO A 66 15.21 21.90 -0.83
C PRO A 66 14.34 22.72 0.15
N THR A 67 14.97 23.55 0.96
CA THR A 67 14.27 24.35 1.99
C THR A 67 13.29 25.38 1.43
N ASN A 68 13.46 25.78 0.18
CA ASN A 68 12.60 26.71 -0.56
C ASN A 68 11.52 26.00 -1.39
N LEU A 69 11.46 24.67 -1.39
CA LEU A 69 10.43 23.94 -2.11
C LEU A 69 9.07 24.18 -1.44
N ARG A 70 8.07 24.58 -2.24
CA ARG A 70 6.71 24.80 -1.73
C ARG A 70 6.07 23.47 -1.32
N SER A 71 5.13 23.54 -0.38
CA SER A 71 4.29 22.39 -0.07
C SER A 71 3.49 21.98 -1.29
N GLY A 72 3.35 20.66 -1.48
CA GLY A 72 2.66 20.13 -2.67
C GLY A 72 2.97 18.66 -2.92
N ILE A 73 2.55 18.19 -4.07
CA ILE A 73 2.79 16.83 -4.53
C ILE A 73 3.83 16.88 -5.63
N TYR A 74 4.82 16.05 -5.49
CA TYR A 74 5.94 15.94 -6.40
C TYR A 74 6.15 14.47 -6.79
N ALA A 75 6.94 14.24 -7.81
CA ALA A 75 7.38 12.90 -8.16
C ALA A 75 8.87 12.90 -8.49
N ALA A 76 9.57 11.86 -8.06
CA ALA A 76 10.86 11.51 -8.64
C ALA A 76 10.59 10.83 -9.98
N LYS A 77 11.04 11.44 -11.07
CA LYS A 77 10.98 10.88 -12.40
C LYS A 77 12.24 10.05 -12.63
N LEU A 78 12.07 8.77 -12.88
CA LEU A 78 13.13 7.86 -13.25
C LEU A 78 13.02 7.60 -14.75
N ILE A 79 14.16 7.58 -15.43
CA ILE A 79 14.25 7.29 -16.85
C ILE A 79 15.33 6.23 -17.01
N ASP A 80 15.02 5.13 -17.67
CA ASP A 80 15.99 4.07 -17.97
C ASP A 80 16.71 4.31 -19.31
N GLU A 81 17.64 3.43 -19.66
CA GLU A 81 18.42 3.51 -20.89
C GLU A 81 17.59 3.33 -22.17
N GLN A 82 16.36 2.85 -22.05
CA GLN A 82 15.38 2.66 -23.14
C GLN A 82 14.34 3.78 -23.19
N ASP A 83 14.56 4.89 -22.47
CA ASP A 83 13.63 6.00 -22.33
C ASP A 83 12.26 5.63 -21.70
N ASN A 84 12.18 4.50 -20.98
CA ASN A 84 10.99 4.23 -20.17
C ASN A 84 10.96 5.15 -18.94
N GLU A 85 9.80 5.68 -18.67
CA GLU A 85 9.61 6.61 -17.56
C GLU A 85 8.82 5.99 -16.41
N GLU A 86 9.26 6.23 -15.19
CA GLU A 86 8.53 5.89 -13.97
C GLU A 86 8.45 7.11 -13.05
N MET A 87 7.30 7.28 -12.39
CA MET A 87 7.05 8.39 -11.47
C MET A 87 6.81 7.88 -10.07
N ILE A 88 7.68 8.24 -9.14
CA ILE A 88 7.53 7.91 -7.71
C ILE A 88 6.99 9.14 -6.97
N PRO A 89 5.69 9.20 -6.65
CA PRO A 89 5.11 10.37 -6.00
C PRO A 89 5.52 10.47 -4.52
N PHE A 90 5.70 11.71 -4.07
CA PHE A 90 5.93 12.05 -2.67
C PHE A 90 5.28 13.38 -2.31
N PHE A 91 5.10 13.61 -1.01
CA PHE A 91 4.43 14.81 -0.49
C PHE A 91 5.43 15.70 0.24
N VAL A 92 5.40 16.99 -0.07
CA VAL A 92 6.14 18.01 0.66
C VAL A 92 5.15 18.79 1.50
N THR A 93 5.35 18.81 2.81
CA THR A 93 4.51 19.57 3.74
C THR A 93 5.11 20.95 4.00
N ALA A 94 4.26 21.94 4.25
CA ALA A 94 4.75 23.22 4.73
C ALA A 94 5.47 23.04 6.08
N LYS A 95 6.46 23.89 6.33
CA LYS A 95 7.13 23.93 7.64
C LYS A 95 6.10 24.23 8.73
N GLN A 96 6.19 23.51 9.84
CA GLN A 96 5.26 23.67 10.96
C GLN A 96 5.15 25.14 11.39
N GLY A 97 3.92 25.63 11.53
CA GLY A 97 3.63 27.03 11.89
C GLY A 97 3.89 28.07 10.79
N LYS A 98 4.27 27.65 9.58
CA LYS A 98 4.51 28.54 8.43
C LYS A 98 3.68 28.09 7.21
N PRO A 99 2.35 28.30 7.22
CA PRO A 99 1.52 27.95 6.07
C PRO A 99 1.93 28.78 4.85
N GLN A 100 1.88 28.17 3.67
CA GLN A 100 2.24 28.78 2.39
C GLN A 100 1.03 29.09 1.53
N SER A 101 -0.16 28.66 1.95
CA SER A 101 -1.42 28.82 1.23
C SER A 101 -2.58 29.02 2.20
N ARG A 102 -3.68 29.61 1.72
CA ARG A 102 -4.91 29.83 2.49
C ARG A 102 -5.73 28.54 2.65
N ILE A 103 -5.53 27.59 1.76
CA ILE A 103 -6.22 26.30 1.75
C ILE A 103 -5.22 25.22 2.16
N CYS A 104 -5.60 24.38 3.11
CA CYS A 104 -4.84 23.21 3.52
C CYS A 104 -5.54 21.95 2.97
N VAL A 105 -4.79 21.12 2.29
CA VAL A 105 -5.28 19.82 1.81
C VAL A 105 -4.77 18.72 2.73
N LEU A 106 -5.69 18.01 3.38
CA LEU A 106 -5.37 16.80 4.14
C LEU A 106 -5.30 15.59 3.22
N ILE A 107 -4.09 15.14 2.94
CA ILE A 107 -3.86 13.98 2.08
C ILE A 107 -4.29 12.69 2.80
N PRO A 108 -5.20 11.88 2.24
CA PRO A 108 -5.66 10.64 2.86
C PRO A 108 -4.64 9.49 2.67
N SER A 109 -3.40 9.72 3.11
CA SER A 109 -2.28 8.78 2.92
C SER A 109 -2.50 7.43 3.59
N PHE A 110 -3.32 7.38 4.65
CA PHE A 110 -3.75 6.13 5.27
C PHE A 110 -4.61 5.30 4.29
N THR A 111 -5.58 5.93 3.65
CA THR A 111 -6.43 5.28 2.63
C THR A 111 -5.56 4.71 1.50
N TYR A 112 -4.59 5.49 1.01
CA TYR A 112 -3.69 5.00 -0.04
C TYR A 112 -2.88 3.79 0.39
N THR A 113 -2.46 3.74 1.65
CA THR A 113 -1.71 2.60 2.21
C THR A 113 -2.60 1.37 2.36
N VAL A 114 -3.82 1.53 2.86
CA VAL A 114 -4.78 0.43 3.06
C VAL A 114 -5.19 -0.20 1.73
N TYR A 115 -5.40 0.61 0.70
CA TYR A 115 -5.75 0.16 -0.65
C TYR A 115 -4.52 -0.09 -1.54
N ALA A 116 -3.31 0.06 -1.01
CA ALA A 116 -2.09 -0.13 -1.78
C ALA A 116 -2.09 -1.51 -2.45
N ASN A 117 -1.77 -1.51 -3.75
CA ASN A 117 -1.64 -2.73 -4.56
C ASN A 117 -2.90 -3.61 -4.59
N ILE A 118 -4.09 -3.01 -4.50
CA ILE A 118 -5.33 -3.76 -4.62
C ILE A 118 -5.38 -4.49 -5.96
N ALA A 119 -5.26 -5.81 -5.90
CA ALA A 119 -5.41 -6.70 -7.02
C ALA A 119 -6.84 -7.25 -7.02
N ARG A 120 -7.49 -7.30 -8.15
CA ARG A 120 -8.89 -7.72 -8.23
C ARG A 120 -9.10 -8.98 -9.04
N GLY A 121 -8.04 -9.59 -9.58
CA GLY A 121 -8.15 -10.68 -10.54
C GLY A 121 -8.98 -10.29 -11.77
N ASN A 122 -9.03 -9.00 -12.07
CA ASN A 122 -9.96 -8.41 -13.01
C ASN A 122 -9.39 -8.30 -14.42
N THR A 123 -8.26 -8.91 -14.70
CA THR A 123 -7.65 -8.91 -16.03
C THR A 123 -8.48 -9.81 -16.98
N ASN A 124 -9.77 -9.51 -17.09
CA ASN A 124 -10.63 -10.16 -18.06
C ASN A 124 -10.53 -9.48 -19.43
N LYS A 125 -11.06 -10.16 -20.47
CA LYS A 125 -10.98 -9.70 -21.86
C LYS A 125 -11.50 -8.27 -22.06
N LYS A 126 -12.63 -7.91 -21.46
CA LYS A 126 -13.23 -6.56 -21.58
C LYS A 126 -12.32 -5.48 -21.00
N MET A 127 -11.60 -5.80 -19.97
CA MET A 127 -10.68 -4.90 -19.32
C MET A 127 -9.42 -4.68 -20.16
N LEU A 128 -8.87 -5.73 -20.75
CA LEU A 128 -7.75 -5.64 -21.67
C LEU A 128 -8.11 -4.82 -22.92
N GLU A 129 -9.33 -5.02 -23.47
CA GLU A 129 -9.84 -4.22 -24.58
C GLU A 129 -9.92 -2.74 -24.21
N ARG A 130 -10.41 -2.41 -23.01
CA ARG A 130 -10.51 -1.03 -22.52
C ARG A 130 -9.15 -0.37 -22.26
N ILE A 131 -8.21 -1.10 -21.68
CA ILE A 131 -6.83 -0.62 -21.50
C ILE A 131 -6.21 -0.29 -22.86
N LYS A 132 -6.42 -1.13 -23.84
CA LYS A 132 -5.96 -0.92 -25.21
C LYS A 132 -6.65 0.29 -25.88
N GLU A 133 -7.96 0.42 -25.72
CA GLU A 133 -8.74 1.55 -26.20
C GLU A 133 -8.22 2.88 -25.66
N TRP A 134 -7.83 2.90 -24.38
CA TRP A 134 -7.26 4.08 -23.73
C TRP A 134 -5.78 4.31 -24.05
N SER A 135 -5.15 3.45 -24.81
CA SER A 135 -3.69 3.45 -25.01
C SER A 135 -2.92 3.50 -23.68
N ALA A 136 -3.49 2.89 -22.66
CA ALA A 136 -2.90 2.87 -21.31
C ALA A 136 -1.90 1.73 -21.16
N SER A 137 -1.04 1.83 -20.14
CA SER A 137 -0.15 0.74 -19.79
C SER A 137 -0.95 -0.54 -19.46
N LEU A 138 -0.44 -1.67 -19.92
CA LEU A 138 -1.00 -3.00 -19.60
C LEU A 138 -0.70 -3.45 -18.16
N TRP A 139 0.03 -2.67 -17.39
CA TRP A 139 0.50 -3.03 -16.08
C TRP A 139 -0.60 -2.79 -15.04
N THR A 140 -0.92 -3.83 -14.32
CA THR A 140 -1.84 -3.81 -13.19
C THR A 140 -1.16 -4.39 -11.96
N THR A 141 -1.72 -4.17 -10.79
CA THR A 141 -1.20 -4.75 -9.55
C THR A 141 -1.26 -6.27 -9.54
N ASP A 142 -2.14 -6.87 -10.34
CA ASP A 142 -2.22 -8.33 -10.51
C ASP A 142 -0.93 -8.94 -11.10
N ASN A 143 -0.11 -8.12 -11.79
CA ASN A 143 1.16 -8.55 -12.36
C ASN A 143 2.30 -8.62 -11.33
N PHE A 144 2.12 -8.03 -10.14
CA PHE A 144 3.19 -7.85 -9.16
C PHE A 144 2.79 -8.26 -7.73
N PRO A 145 2.25 -9.48 -7.52
CA PRO A 145 1.84 -9.93 -6.19
C PRO A 145 3.01 -9.98 -5.19
N GLN A 146 4.24 -10.13 -5.68
CA GLN A 146 5.46 -10.12 -4.88
C GLN A 146 5.73 -8.79 -4.16
N PHE A 147 5.09 -7.69 -4.55
CA PHE A 147 5.18 -6.40 -3.85
C PHE A 147 4.13 -6.25 -2.75
N GLY A 148 3.43 -7.32 -2.43
CA GLY A 148 2.40 -7.41 -1.41
C GLY A 148 1.07 -6.82 -1.85
N LEU A 149 0.01 -7.48 -1.43
CA LEU A 149 -1.37 -7.14 -1.77
C LEU A 149 -1.97 -6.14 -0.78
N SER A 150 -3.15 -5.65 -1.10
CA SER A 150 -3.95 -4.75 -0.27
C SER A 150 -4.60 -5.48 0.90
N THR A 151 -4.93 -4.76 1.98
CA THR A 151 -5.80 -5.27 3.04
C THR A 151 -7.23 -5.57 2.57
N TYR A 152 -7.56 -5.30 1.31
CA TYR A 152 -8.81 -5.69 0.64
C TYR A 152 -8.67 -6.94 -0.24
N ASN A 153 -7.52 -7.56 -0.22
CA ASN A 153 -7.27 -8.84 -0.86
C ASN A 153 -7.21 -9.98 0.18
N TYR A 154 -6.99 -11.17 -0.30
CA TYR A 154 -6.89 -12.38 0.50
C TYR A 154 -5.56 -13.06 0.24
N HIS A 155 -5.04 -13.73 1.25
CA HIS A 155 -3.94 -14.68 1.11
C HIS A 155 -4.37 -15.88 0.26
N SER A 156 -3.41 -16.69 -0.15
CA SER A 156 -3.67 -17.89 -0.98
C SER A 156 -4.61 -18.89 -0.31
N ASP A 157 -4.64 -18.92 1.02
CA ASP A 157 -5.53 -19.76 1.82
C ASP A 157 -6.94 -19.19 2.03
N GLY A 158 -7.22 -18.00 1.48
CA GLY A 158 -8.50 -17.30 1.60
C GLY A 158 -8.67 -16.47 2.87
N SER A 159 -7.69 -16.42 3.75
CA SER A 159 -7.71 -15.51 4.91
C SER A 159 -7.44 -14.06 4.49
N GLY A 160 -7.97 -13.10 5.26
CA GLY A 160 -7.84 -11.68 4.96
C GLY A 160 -6.45 -11.12 5.30
N ILE A 161 -5.91 -10.26 4.42
CA ILE A 161 -4.65 -9.56 4.65
C ILE A 161 -4.84 -8.49 5.71
N SER A 162 -4.16 -8.62 6.84
CA SER A 162 -4.35 -7.81 8.05
C SER A 162 -3.46 -6.57 8.12
N SER A 163 -2.41 -6.48 7.30
CA SER A 163 -1.42 -5.40 7.36
C SER A 163 -1.08 -4.82 6.01
N SER A 164 -0.68 -3.56 6.00
CA SER A 164 -0.12 -2.88 4.85
C SER A 164 0.94 -1.88 5.31
N SER A 165 1.85 -1.50 4.42
CA SER A 165 2.99 -0.66 4.75
C SER A 165 3.40 0.22 3.57
N ARG A 166 4.13 1.30 3.89
CA ARG A 166 4.83 2.14 2.90
C ARG A 166 6.30 1.73 2.69
N ARG A 167 6.73 0.63 3.30
CA ARG A 167 8.08 0.05 3.12
C ARG A 167 8.13 -0.99 2.00
N ARG A 168 7.17 -0.90 1.09
CA ARG A 168 7.05 -1.69 -0.13
C ARG A 168 6.56 -0.80 -1.26
N PRO A 169 6.74 -1.16 -2.53
CA PRO A 169 6.19 -0.39 -3.64
C PRO A 169 4.68 -0.20 -3.54
N ILE A 170 4.21 1.04 -3.71
CA ILE A 170 2.77 1.34 -3.80
C ILE A 170 2.45 1.58 -5.27
N LEU A 171 2.19 0.52 -6.00
CA LEU A 171 1.97 0.55 -7.45
C LEU A 171 0.71 1.36 -7.81
N THR A 172 -0.32 1.32 -6.97
CA THR A 172 -1.56 2.08 -7.18
C THR A 172 -1.38 3.61 -7.10
N MET A 173 -0.20 4.09 -6.75
CA MET A 173 0.18 5.50 -6.84
C MET A 173 1.05 5.82 -8.06
N ARG A 174 1.43 4.83 -8.88
CA ARG A 174 2.29 5.01 -10.04
C ARG A 174 1.49 5.43 -11.26
N SER A 175 2.09 6.27 -12.12
CA SER A 175 1.46 6.78 -13.33
C SER A 175 1.13 5.68 -14.35
N ASN A 176 1.94 4.63 -14.38
CA ASN A 176 1.85 3.55 -15.37
C ASN A 176 0.95 2.38 -14.93
N VAL A 177 0.36 2.45 -13.74
CA VAL A 177 -0.47 1.36 -13.18
C VAL A 177 -1.92 1.78 -13.15
N ILE A 178 -2.78 0.97 -13.76
CA ILE A 178 -4.22 1.16 -13.70
C ILE A 178 -4.74 0.66 -12.36
N SER A 179 -5.30 1.57 -11.57
CA SER A 179 -5.79 1.26 -10.22
C SER A 179 -7.26 0.85 -10.18
N TYR A 180 -8.06 1.18 -11.20
CA TYR A 180 -9.49 0.86 -11.26
C TYR A 180 -10.03 0.75 -12.70
N PRO A 181 -9.79 -0.34 -13.40
CA PRO A 181 -10.25 -0.52 -14.77
C PRO A 181 -11.67 -1.08 -14.89
N GLY A 182 -12.38 -1.28 -13.78
CA GLY A 182 -13.76 -1.81 -13.78
C GLY A 182 -14.72 -1.00 -14.64
N VAL A 183 -15.80 -1.64 -15.12
CA VAL A 183 -16.88 -0.97 -15.89
C VAL A 183 -17.96 -0.52 -14.88
N PRO A 184 -18.29 0.78 -14.84
CA PRO A 184 -17.92 1.93 -15.68
C PRO A 184 -16.69 2.72 -15.20
N GLY A 185 -15.72 2.10 -14.56
CA GLY A 185 -14.55 2.76 -13.99
C GLY A 185 -13.74 3.63 -14.97
N SER A 186 -13.08 4.65 -14.44
CA SER A 186 -12.26 5.61 -15.20
C SER A 186 -10.80 5.19 -15.38
N GLY A 187 -10.38 4.07 -14.80
CA GLY A 187 -8.96 3.69 -14.69
C GLY A 187 -8.26 4.28 -13.46
N CYS A 188 -8.84 5.29 -12.83
CA CYS A 188 -8.25 6.01 -11.70
C CYS A 188 -9.04 5.78 -10.42
N ARG A 189 -8.33 5.55 -9.31
CA ARG A 189 -8.89 5.44 -7.96
C ARG A 189 -7.89 5.97 -6.93
N HIS A 190 -8.39 6.55 -5.84
CA HIS A 190 -7.58 7.11 -4.75
C HIS A 190 -6.57 8.15 -5.26
N PHE A 191 -5.27 7.97 -5.04
CA PHE A 191 -4.25 8.95 -5.41
C PHE A 191 -4.34 9.43 -6.87
N PRO A 192 -4.42 8.56 -7.90
CA PRO A 192 -4.58 9.01 -9.28
C PRO A 192 -5.85 9.84 -9.51
N ALA A 193 -6.96 9.49 -8.89
CA ALA A 193 -8.20 10.25 -8.99
C ALA A 193 -8.10 11.60 -8.26
N ASP A 194 -7.56 11.59 -7.05
CA ASP A 194 -7.41 12.80 -6.22
C ASP A 194 -6.42 13.79 -6.84
N SER A 195 -5.44 13.31 -7.62
CA SER A 195 -4.43 14.16 -8.27
C SER A 195 -5.05 15.22 -9.19
N HIS A 196 -6.21 14.96 -9.80
CA HIS A 196 -6.94 15.91 -10.60
C HIS A 196 -7.43 17.12 -9.78
N LEU A 197 -7.95 16.88 -8.58
CA LEU A 197 -8.38 17.94 -7.67
C LEU A 197 -7.19 18.80 -7.23
N TRP A 198 -6.07 18.18 -6.89
CA TRP A 198 -4.88 18.89 -6.44
C TRP A 198 -4.25 19.73 -7.55
N TYR A 199 -4.21 19.18 -8.76
CA TYR A 199 -3.78 19.94 -9.93
C TYR A 199 -4.67 21.18 -10.13
N TRP A 200 -5.98 21.00 -10.08
CA TRP A 200 -6.93 22.10 -10.22
C TRP A 200 -6.73 23.17 -9.13
N LEU A 201 -6.60 22.77 -7.87
CA LEU A 201 -6.32 23.71 -6.77
C LEU A 201 -5.01 24.48 -6.98
N THR A 202 -3.97 23.81 -7.44
CA THR A 202 -2.66 24.45 -7.70
C THR A 202 -2.73 25.45 -8.85
N THR A 203 -3.55 25.18 -9.87
CA THR A 203 -3.69 26.07 -11.03
C THR A 203 -4.58 27.29 -10.75
N LYS A 204 -5.41 27.24 -9.72
CA LYS A 204 -6.30 28.35 -9.33
C LYS A 204 -5.68 29.31 -8.31
N GLY A 205 -4.50 29.03 -7.78
CA GLY A 205 -3.77 29.87 -6.83
C GLY A 205 -3.99 29.46 -5.40
#